data_cb6b9246144f48b15b0809d98db92395
#
_entry.id   cb6b9246144f48b15b0809d98db92395
#
_cell.length_a   1.000
_cell.length_b   1.000
_cell.length_c   1.000
_cell.angle_alpha   90.00
_cell.angle_beta   90.00
_cell.angle_gamma   90.00
#
_symmetry.space_group_name_H-M   'P 1'
#
loop_
_entity.id
_entity.type
_entity.pdbx_description
1 polymer ?
#
loop_
_entity_poly.entity_id
_entity_poly.type
_entity_poly.pdbx_seq_one_letter_code
_entity_poly.pdbx_strand_id
1 'polypeptide(L)'
;MSYTVENTIKYLLPAYESALVASFLDGKEGNFFRKATGDVEIKEVRNGCTYKNGALHSFNDQPAVNNNEMQAWYKDGELHREGDKPALIDFEFGINFNSYYINGKLHRDGDNPAVESESYKKWFQNGLLHRDCGPAVIDDFQYEWYKNGKRHRDGDKPAFHDERTDTQQWWVDGVLIRSYFGGDDDISYYNEVNQKWDNDW
;
A
#
# COMPACT_ATOMS: atom_id res chain seq x y z
N MET A 1 15.07 -43.31 -20.53
CA MET A 1 16.30 -42.62 -20.17
C MET A 1 15.91 -41.40 -19.34
N SER A 2 16.17 -41.45 -18.05
CA SER A 2 15.90 -40.24 -17.21
C SER A 2 17.09 -39.30 -17.43
N TYR A 3 16.84 -38.22 -18.13
CA TYR A 3 17.79 -37.12 -18.13
C TYR A 3 17.75 -36.47 -16.75
N THR A 4 18.82 -36.63 -15.97
CA THR A 4 18.94 -35.99 -14.69
C THR A 4 19.11 -34.47 -14.92
N VAL A 5 18.58 -33.65 -14.00
CA VAL A 5 18.71 -32.19 -14.03
C VAL A 5 20.18 -31.75 -14.18
N GLU A 6 21.13 -32.49 -13.63
CA GLU A 6 22.59 -32.32 -13.78
C GLU A 6 23.06 -32.31 -15.23
N ASN A 7 22.54 -33.19 -16.08
CA ASN A 7 22.93 -33.24 -17.49
C ASN A 7 22.41 -32.03 -18.27
N THR A 8 21.22 -31.53 -17.95
CA THR A 8 20.63 -30.35 -18.60
C THR A 8 21.43 -29.09 -18.29
N ILE A 9 21.85 -28.92 -17.03
CA ILE A 9 22.66 -27.78 -16.60
C ILE A 9 24.04 -27.78 -17.27
N LYS A 10 24.67 -28.96 -17.37
CA LYS A 10 26.01 -29.10 -17.94
C LYS A 10 26.09 -28.77 -19.44
N TYR A 11 25.00 -28.94 -20.17
CA TYR A 11 24.93 -28.65 -21.62
C TYR A 11 24.44 -27.24 -21.93
N LEU A 12 23.65 -26.62 -21.05
CA LEU A 12 23.07 -25.29 -21.29
C LEU A 12 23.94 -24.14 -20.75
N LEU A 13 24.85 -24.40 -19.82
CA LEU A 13 25.58 -23.37 -19.09
C LEU A 13 27.05 -23.72 -18.83
N PRO A 14 27.91 -23.78 -19.88
CA PRO A 14 29.30 -24.22 -19.74
C PRO A 14 30.21 -23.28 -18.91
N ALA A 15 29.73 -22.17 -18.38
CA ALA A 15 30.54 -21.14 -17.72
C ALA A 15 30.02 -20.74 -16.31
N TYR A 16 29.18 -21.55 -15.67
CA TYR A 16 28.67 -21.21 -14.33
C TYR A 16 29.50 -21.92 -13.26
N GLU A 17 30.05 -21.09 -12.34
CA GLU A 17 30.85 -21.53 -11.20
C GLU A 17 30.08 -22.44 -10.25
N SER A 18 30.84 -23.27 -9.55
CA SER A 18 30.40 -24.33 -8.62
C SER A 18 29.35 -23.89 -7.55
N ALA A 19 29.28 -22.60 -7.22
CA ALA A 19 28.33 -22.07 -6.24
C ALA A 19 26.87 -22.11 -6.71
N LEU A 20 26.62 -21.95 -8.03
CA LEU A 20 25.27 -22.02 -8.61
C LEU A 20 24.74 -23.45 -8.69
N VAL A 21 25.65 -24.41 -8.96
CA VAL A 21 25.32 -25.83 -8.98
C VAL A 21 24.97 -26.34 -7.58
N ALA A 22 25.68 -25.85 -6.56
CA ALA A 22 25.42 -26.20 -5.16
C ALA A 22 24.02 -25.77 -4.67
N SER A 23 23.53 -24.60 -5.09
CA SER A 23 22.18 -24.13 -4.71
C SER A 23 21.05 -24.93 -5.34
N PHE A 24 21.31 -25.59 -6.48
CA PHE A 24 20.37 -26.48 -7.14
C PHE A 24 20.31 -27.88 -6.47
N LEU A 25 21.42 -28.33 -5.93
CA LEU A 25 21.54 -29.63 -5.25
C LEU A 25 20.88 -29.62 -3.85
N ASP A 26 20.68 -28.42 -3.27
CA ASP A 26 19.98 -28.24 -1.99
C ASP A 26 18.44 -28.28 -2.10
N GLY A 27 17.88 -28.70 -3.25
CA GLY A 27 16.44 -28.87 -3.45
C GLY A 27 15.64 -27.58 -3.54
N LYS A 28 16.30 -26.45 -3.77
CA LYS A 28 15.62 -25.17 -4.03
C LYS A 28 15.21 -25.12 -5.50
N GLU A 29 13.90 -25.12 -5.76
CA GLU A 29 13.37 -24.88 -7.10
C GLU A 29 13.64 -23.43 -7.51
N GLY A 30 14.55 -23.22 -8.46
CA GLY A 30 14.87 -21.90 -9.00
C GLY A 30 14.92 -21.92 -10.54
N ASN A 31 14.34 -20.92 -11.16
CA ASN A 31 14.49 -20.67 -12.58
C ASN A 31 15.47 -19.49 -12.78
N PHE A 32 16.53 -19.72 -13.55
CA PHE A 32 17.56 -18.73 -13.79
C PHE A 32 17.41 -18.12 -15.18
N PHE A 33 17.42 -16.79 -15.27
CA PHE A 33 17.40 -16.07 -16.53
C PHE A 33 18.66 -15.20 -16.66
N ARG A 34 19.31 -15.27 -17.83
CA ARG A 34 20.46 -14.44 -18.15
C ARG A 34 20.01 -13.18 -18.86
N LYS A 35 20.38 -12.01 -18.35
CA LYS A 35 20.17 -10.75 -19.02
C LYS A 35 21.22 -10.54 -20.13
N ALA A 36 20.87 -9.85 -21.21
CA ALA A 36 21.78 -9.59 -22.33
C ALA A 36 23.07 -8.82 -21.96
N THR A 37 23.12 -8.19 -20.78
CA THR A 37 24.25 -7.43 -20.23
C THR A 37 25.25 -8.26 -19.44
N GLY A 38 25.03 -9.58 -19.30
CA GLY A 38 25.93 -10.46 -18.54
C GLY A 38 25.57 -10.64 -17.07
N ASP A 39 24.69 -9.80 -16.52
CA ASP A 39 24.17 -9.97 -15.15
C ASP A 39 23.22 -11.16 -15.08
N VAL A 40 23.37 -12.00 -14.06
CA VAL A 40 22.48 -13.13 -13.83
C VAL A 40 21.32 -12.66 -12.94
N GLU A 41 20.14 -12.58 -13.51
CA GLU A 41 18.92 -12.41 -12.72
C GLU A 41 18.45 -13.79 -12.23
N ILE A 42 18.49 -14.02 -10.91
CA ILE A 42 18.01 -15.25 -10.31
C ILE A 42 16.53 -15.08 -10.01
N LYS A 43 15.68 -15.74 -10.77
CA LYS A 43 14.25 -15.89 -10.46
C LYS A 43 14.06 -17.15 -9.64
N GLU A 44 13.52 -17.02 -8.46
CA GLU A 44 13.20 -18.14 -7.57
C GLU A 44 11.69 -18.21 -7.33
N VAL A 45 11.16 -19.41 -7.15
CA VAL A 45 9.80 -19.66 -6.65
C VAL A 45 9.89 -20.48 -5.39
N ARG A 46 9.42 -19.93 -4.27
CA ARG A 46 9.40 -20.59 -2.97
C ARG A 46 8.02 -20.40 -2.31
N ASN A 47 7.37 -21.50 -1.89
CA ASN A 47 6.06 -21.48 -1.26
C ASN A 47 5.00 -20.68 -2.06
N GLY A 48 5.01 -20.79 -3.40
CA GLY A 48 4.10 -20.07 -4.28
C GLY A 48 4.42 -18.58 -4.49
N CYS A 49 5.47 -18.06 -3.87
CA CYS A 49 5.91 -16.68 -4.06
C CYS A 49 7.10 -16.57 -5.03
N THR A 50 7.20 -15.47 -5.77
CA THR A 50 8.28 -15.24 -6.72
C THR A 50 9.28 -14.21 -6.19
N TYR A 51 10.56 -14.48 -6.43
CA TYR A 51 11.68 -13.68 -5.95
C TYR A 51 12.65 -13.38 -7.08
N LYS A 52 13.33 -12.25 -6.97
CA LYS A 52 14.48 -11.86 -7.78
C LYS A 52 15.66 -11.58 -6.84
N ASN A 53 16.77 -12.31 -7.01
CA ASN A 53 17.95 -12.17 -6.14
C ASN A 53 17.60 -12.22 -4.64
N GLY A 54 16.68 -13.10 -4.24
CA GLY A 54 16.26 -13.26 -2.85
C GLY A 54 15.20 -12.28 -2.33
N ALA A 55 14.84 -11.22 -3.08
CA ALA A 55 13.77 -10.29 -2.75
C ALA A 55 12.47 -10.61 -3.50
N LEU A 56 11.30 -10.41 -2.88
CA LEU A 56 10.01 -10.54 -3.57
C LEU A 56 10.00 -9.67 -4.82
N HIS A 57 9.60 -10.26 -5.95
CA HIS A 57 9.59 -9.56 -7.23
C HIS A 57 8.54 -10.12 -8.18
N SER A 58 7.80 -9.24 -8.80
CA SER A 58 6.78 -9.57 -9.80
C SER A 58 7.38 -9.55 -11.20
N PHE A 59 7.10 -10.59 -11.98
CA PHE A 59 7.55 -10.71 -13.37
C PHE A 59 6.36 -10.70 -14.33
N ASN A 60 6.47 -9.98 -15.43
CA ASN A 60 5.44 -9.95 -16.47
C ASN A 60 4.04 -9.58 -15.96
N ASP A 61 3.98 -8.63 -15.02
CA ASP A 61 2.75 -8.18 -14.34
C ASP A 61 1.97 -9.32 -13.61
N GLN A 62 2.65 -10.42 -13.29
CA GLN A 62 2.09 -11.46 -12.42
C GLN A 62 2.40 -11.13 -10.96
N PRO A 63 1.47 -11.36 -10.00
CA PRO A 63 1.73 -11.09 -8.60
C PRO A 63 2.88 -11.97 -8.08
N ALA A 64 3.73 -11.39 -7.22
CA ALA A 64 4.79 -12.14 -6.54
C ALA A 64 4.24 -13.00 -5.40
N VAL A 65 3.11 -12.58 -4.81
CA VAL A 65 2.33 -13.36 -3.85
C VAL A 65 0.92 -13.52 -4.41
N ASN A 66 0.42 -14.75 -4.47
CA ASN A 66 -0.92 -15.05 -4.96
C ASN A 66 -1.50 -16.23 -4.17
N ASN A 67 -2.42 -15.95 -3.28
CA ASN A 67 -3.12 -16.95 -2.46
C ASN A 67 -4.60 -16.57 -2.29
N ASN A 68 -5.32 -17.28 -1.43
CA ASN A 68 -6.75 -17.03 -1.19
C ASN A 68 -7.04 -15.76 -0.40
N GLU A 69 -6.02 -15.17 0.23
CA GLU A 69 -6.15 -13.99 1.09
C GLU A 69 -5.75 -12.72 0.34
N MET A 70 -4.72 -12.82 -0.54
CA MET A 70 -4.20 -11.64 -1.23
C MET A 70 -3.52 -11.93 -2.56
N GLN A 71 -3.46 -10.90 -3.38
CA GLN A 71 -2.53 -10.78 -4.51
C GLN A 71 -1.65 -9.56 -4.29
N ALA A 72 -0.32 -9.74 -4.39
CA ALA A 72 0.61 -8.65 -4.14
C ALA A 72 1.72 -8.58 -5.18
N TRP A 73 1.97 -7.39 -5.68
CA TRP A 73 3.02 -7.08 -6.65
C TRP A 73 4.18 -6.37 -5.98
N TYR A 74 5.37 -6.87 -6.25
CA TYR A 74 6.61 -6.37 -5.66
C TYR A 74 7.64 -6.04 -6.72
N LYS A 75 8.44 -5.04 -6.46
CA LYS A 75 9.64 -4.68 -7.20
C LYS A 75 10.81 -4.60 -6.23
N ASP A 76 11.75 -5.55 -6.34
CA ASP A 76 12.95 -5.63 -5.50
C ASP A 76 12.66 -5.57 -3.99
N GLY A 77 11.60 -6.27 -3.54
CA GLY A 77 11.19 -6.39 -2.15
C GLY A 77 10.18 -5.35 -1.66
N GLU A 78 9.88 -4.32 -2.44
CA GLU A 78 8.91 -3.28 -2.09
C GLU A 78 7.58 -3.46 -2.85
N LEU A 79 6.45 -3.25 -2.20
CA LEU A 79 5.15 -3.19 -2.87
C LEU A 79 5.18 -2.12 -3.95
N HIS A 80 4.94 -2.54 -5.19
CA HIS A 80 5.02 -1.67 -6.36
C HIS A 80 4.29 -2.29 -7.55
N ARG A 81 3.49 -1.49 -8.24
CA ARG A 81 2.95 -1.86 -9.55
C ARG A 81 2.75 -0.62 -10.39
N GLU A 82 3.23 -0.67 -11.64
CA GLU A 82 3.11 0.43 -12.59
C GLU A 82 1.76 0.42 -13.31
N GLY A 83 1.40 1.52 -13.95
CA GLY A 83 0.27 1.62 -14.86
C GLY A 83 -1.09 1.78 -14.17
N ASP A 84 -1.16 2.54 -13.07
CA ASP A 84 -2.39 2.81 -12.30
C ASP A 84 -3.17 1.53 -11.94
N LYS A 85 -2.43 0.51 -11.49
CA LYS A 85 -2.98 -0.77 -11.03
C LYS A 85 -2.67 -0.99 -9.56
N PRO A 86 -3.54 -1.67 -8.79
CA PRO A 86 -3.27 -1.94 -7.39
C PRO A 86 -2.04 -2.88 -7.25
N ALA A 87 -1.12 -2.53 -6.34
CA ALA A 87 0.01 -3.37 -5.99
C ALA A 87 -0.31 -4.40 -4.90
N LEU A 88 -1.42 -4.19 -4.19
CA LEU A 88 -1.98 -5.15 -3.24
C LEU A 88 -3.50 -5.22 -3.45
N ILE A 89 -4.02 -6.42 -3.60
CA ILE A 89 -5.45 -6.72 -3.54
C ILE A 89 -5.61 -7.68 -2.36
N ASP A 90 -6.31 -7.23 -1.34
CA ASP A 90 -6.60 -7.99 -0.13
C ASP A 90 -8.05 -8.49 -0.19
N PHE A 91 -8.26 -9.77 0.14
CA PHE A 91 -9.58 -10.42 0.08
C PHE A 91 -10.09 -10.69 1.51
N GLU A 92 -10.49 -9.64 2.21
CA GLU A 92 -10.97 -9.76 3.58
C GLU A 92 -12.50 -9.81 3.64
N PHE A 93 -13.06 -10.84 4.27
CA PHE A 93 -14.51 -11.04 4.46
C PHE A 93 -15.36 -10.90 3.18
N GLY A 94 -14.81 -11.28 2.02
CA GLY A 94 -15.49 -11.16 0.73
C GLY A 94 -15.49 -9.77 0.12
N ILE A 95 -14.78 -8.82 0.73
CA ILE A 95 -14.58 -7.46 0.23
C ILE A 95 -13.16 -7.36 -0.33
N ASN A 96 -13.04 -6.81 -1.53
CA ASN A 96 -11.74 -6.54 -2.13
C ASN A 96 -11.26 -5.15 -1.75
N PHE A 97 -10.12 -5.08 -1.08
CA PHE A 97 -9.41 -3.82 -0.85
C PHE A 97 -8.28 -3.68 -1.86
N ASN A 98 -8.38 -2.70 -2.71
CA ASN A 98 -7.33 -2.36 -3.67
C ASN A 98 -6.42 -1.29 -3.07
N SER A 99 -5.12 -1.57 -3.02
CA SER A 99 -4.13 -0.63 -2.50
C SER A 99 -3.03 -0.38 -3.54
N TYR A 100 -2.80 0.90 -3.82
CA TYR A 100 -1.86 1.37 -4.82
C TYR A 100 -0.56 1.80 -4.14
N TYR A 101 0.54 1.19 -4.56
CA TYR A 101 1.86 1.46 -3.99
C TYR A 101 2.87 1.77 -5.08
N ILE A 102 3.70 2.76 -4.82
CA ILE A 102 4.89 3.10 -5.59
C ILE A 102 6.09 3.06 -4.64
N ASN A 103 7.06 2.18 -4.91
CA ASN A 103 8.27 2.01 -4.11
C ASN A 103 7.96 1.90 -2.60
N GLY A 104 7.11 0.94 -2.24
CA GLY A 104 6.74 0.63 -0.86
C GLY A 104 5.83 1.64 -0.17
N LYS A 105 5.44 2.73 -0.83
CA LYS A 105 4.60 3.78 -0.24
C LYS A 105 3.23 3.81 -0.88
N LEU A 106 2.17 3.91 -0.08
CA LEU A 106 0.83 4.20 -0.58
C LEU A 106 0.87 5.49 -1.40
N HIS A 107 0.51 5.38 -2.66
CA HIS A 107 0.52 6.49 -3.60
C HIS A 107 -0.33 6.15 -4.82
N ARG A 108 -1.12 7.11 -5.28
CA ARG A 108 -1.76 7.04 -6.59
C ARG A 108 -1.82 8.43 -7.20
N ASP A 109 -1.43 8.54 -8.46
CA ASP A 109 -1.42 9.82 -9.18
C ASP A 109 -2.84 10.33 -9.46
N GLY A 110 -2.95 11.63 -9.62
CA GLY A 110 -4.21 12.31 -9.85
C GLY A 110 -5.09 12.37 -8.59
N ASP A 111 -6.37 12.73 -8.73
CA ASP A 111 -7.32 12.76 -7.61
C ASP A 111 -8.01 11.39 -7.45
N ASN A 112 -7.22 10.30 -7.47
CA ASN A 112 -7.67 8.93 -7.27
C ASN A 112 -7.28 8.40 -5.89
N PRO A 113 -8.14 7.58 -5.22
CA PRO A 113 -7.79 7.00 -3.94
C PRO A 113 -6.66 5.96 -4.08
N ALA A 114 -5.69 5.99 -3.18
CA ALA A 114 -4.61 5.00 -3.10
C ALA A 114 -5.00 3.73 -2.35
N VAL A 115 -6.08 3.78 -1.56
CA VAL A 115 -6.76 2.61 -0.99
C VAL A 115 -8.24 2.74 -1.28
N GLU A 116 -8.84 1.70 -1.83
CA GLU A 116 -10.28 1.71 -2.14
C GLU A 116 -10.94 0.34 -1.99
N SER A 117 -12.16 0.37 -1.51
CA SER A 117 -13.14 -0.69 -1.59
C SER A 117 -14.50 -0.10 -2.00
N GLU A 118 -15.58 -0.86 -1.91
CA GLU A 118 -16.91 -0.39 -2.30
C GLU A 118 -17.37 0.84 -1.51
N SER A 119 -17.17 0.85 -0.18
CA SER A 119 -17.61 1.94 0.73
C SER A 119 -16.48 2.75 1.35
N TYR A 120 -15.24 2.37 1.11
CA TYR A 120 -14.08 2.93 1.80
C TYR A 120 -13.04 3.45 0.81
N LYS A 121 -12.59 4.70 1.00
CA LYS A 121 -11.57 5.32 0.14
C LYS A 121 -10.59 6.15 0.95
N LYS A 122 -9.30 6.02 0.63
CA LYS A 122 -8.24 6.87 1.20
C LYS A 122 -7.30 7.38 0.13
N TRP A 123 -7.01 8.66 0.19
CA TRP A 123 -6.04 9.32 -0.68
C TRP A 123 -4.70 9.45 0.04
N PHE A 124 -3.67 8.99 -0.61
CA PHE A 124 -2.30 9.09 -0.11
C PHE A 124 -1.38 9.66 -1.18
N GLN A 125 -0.46 10.51 -0.75
CA GLN A 125 0.69 10.93 -1.53
C GLN A 125 1.97 10.59 -0.78
N ASN A 126 2.84 9.77 -1.39
CA ASN A 126 4.11 9.35 -0.82
C ASN A 126 4.00 8.75 0.60
N GLY A 127 2.94 7.98 0.87
CA GLY A 127 2.68 7.33 2.14
C GLY A 127 1.97 8.19 3.18
N LEU A 128 1.66 9.45 2.88
CA LEU A 128 0.95 10.35 3.77
C LEU A 128 -0.49 10.57 3.29
N LEU A 129 -1.47 10.54 4.21
CA LEU A 129 -2.84 10.94 3.90
C LEU A 129 -2.83 12.38 3.38
N HIS A 130 -3.34 12.57 2.17
CA HIS A 130 -3.34 13.88 1.51
C HIS A 130 -4.37 13.90 0.37
N ARG A 131 -5.15 14.97 0.30
CA ARG A 131 -5.97 15.29 -0.87
C ARG A 131 -6.22 16.78 -0.93
N ASP A 132 -5.98 17.39 -2.11
CA ASP A 132 -6.17 18.83 -2.31
C ASP A 132 -7.65 19.22 -2.48
N CYS A 133 -8.43 18.39 -3.17
CA CYS A 133 -9.77 18.75 -3.65
C CYS A 133 -10.91 18.03 -2.92
N GLY A 134 -10.72 17.57 -1.68
CA GLY A 134 -11.78 16.87 -0.96
C GLY A 134 -11.31 16.18 0.32
N PRO A 135 -12.16 15.35 0.94
CA PRO A 135 -11.74 14.53 2.07
C PRO A 135 -10.72 13.48 1.62
N ALA A 136 -9.64 13.29 2.38
CA ALA A 136 -8.61 12.28 2.15
C ALA A 136 -9.00 10.90 2.68
N VAL A 137 -10.06 10.82 3.52
CA VAL A 137 -10.70 9.58 3.96
C VAL A 137 -12.20 9.73 3.75
N ILE A 138 -12.79 8.72 3.13
CA ILE A 138 -14.24 8.52 3.04
C ILE A 138 -14.51 7.11 3.54
N ASP A 139 -15.32 6.98 4.59
CA ASP A 139 -15.71 5.71 5.20
C ASP A 139 -17.21 5.79 5.52
N ASP A 140 -18.04 5.18 4.68
CA ASP A 140 -19.50 5.25 4.71
C ASP A 140 -20.03 6.69 4.95
N PHE A 141 -20.17 7.06 6.24
CA PHE A 141 -20.73 8.35 6.68
C PHE A 141 -19.70 9.29 7.27
N GLN A 142 -18.42 8.91 7.24
CA GLN A 142 -17.33 9.69 7.82
C GLN A 142 -16.45 10.29 6.73
N TYR A 143 -16.15 11.57 6.89
CA TYR A 143 -15.31 12.34 5.98
C TYR A 143 -14.20 13.01 6.76
N GLU A 144 -12.96 12.81 6.31
CA GLU A 144 -11.81 13.39 6.97
C GLU A 144 -10.88 14.09 5.97
N TRP A 145 -10.51 15.31 6.28
CA TRP A 145 -9.56 16.09 5.47
C TRP A 145 -8.17 16.03 6.06
N TYR A 146 -7.21 15.73 5.21
CA TYR A 146 -5.80 15.66 5.57
C TYR A 146 -4.94 16.39 4.57
N LYS A 147 -3.89 17.06 5.07
CA LYS A 147 -2.83 17.69 4.31
C LYS A 147 -1.48 17.21 4.84
N ASN A 148 -0.72 16.52 4.00
CA ASN A 148 0.60 15.97 4.35
C ASN A 148 0.59 15.14 5.66
N GLY A 149 -0.38 14.24 5.81
CA GLY A 149 -0.52 13.33 6.95
C GLY A 149 -1.14 13.94 8.20
N LYS A 150 -1.42 15.24 8.21
CA LYS A 150 -2.06 15.91 9.34
C LYS A 150 -3.52 16.21 9.03
N ARG A 151 -4.42 15.97 9.98
CA ARG A 151 -5.82 16.36 9.84
C ARG A 151 -5.87 17.89 9.75
N HIS A 152 -6.42 18.39 8.65
CA HIS A 152 -6.41 19.81 8.30
C HIS A 152 -7.47 20.09 7.24
N ARG A 153 -8.15 21.23 7.37
CA ARG A 153 -8.97 21.80 6.28
C ARG A 153 -8.89 23.30 6.32
N ASP A 154 -8.59 23.90 5.17
CA ASP A 154 -8.51 25.34 5.02
C ASP A 154 -9.92 25.99 5.15
N GLY A 155 -9.93 27.22 5.68
CA GLY A 155 -11.15 27.98 5.92
C GLY A 155 -11.92 27.50 7.16
N ASP A 156 -13.08 28.10 7.42
CA ASP A 156 -13.93 27.75 8.56
C ASP A 156 -14.84 26.57 8.22
N LYS A 157 -14.22 25.41 7.95
CA LYS A 157 -14.90 24.15 7.62
C LYS A 157 -14.35 23.01 8.47
N PRO A 158 -15.19 22.04 8.90
CA PRO A 158 -14.72 20.92 9.68
C PRO A 158 -13.79 20.02 8.86
N ALA A 159 -12.68 19.59 9.48
CA ALA A 159 -11.76 18.60 8.91
C ALA A 159 -12.14 17.14 9.24
N PHE A 160 -13.12 16.95 10.12
CA PHE A 160 -13.81 15.69 10.36
C PHE A 160 -15.32 15.93 10.41
N HIS A 161 -16.07 15.06 9.76
CA HIS A 161 -17.53 15.05 9.81
C HIS A 161 -18.03 13.60 9.81
N ASP A 162 -18.85 13.25 10.81
CA ASP A 162 -19.62 12.00 10.86
C ASP A 162 -21.11 12.34 10.71
N GLU A 163 -21.68 11.96 9.58
CA GLU A 163 -23.09 12.27 9.24
C GLU A 163 -24.09 11.53 10.13
N ARG A 164 -23.73 10.39 10.75
CA ARG A 164 -24.63 9.60 11.60
C ARG A 164 -24.87 10.28 12.94
N THR A 165 -23.83 10.89 13.49
CA THR A 165 -23.86 11.55 14.79
C THR A 165 -23.91 13.05 14.69
N ASP A 166 -23.84 13.59 13.46
CA ASP A 166 -23.62 15.02 13.16
C ASP A 166 -22.43 15.61 13.94
N THR A 167 -21.41 14.79 14.16
CA THR A 167 -20.19 15.25 14.83
C THR A 167 -19.30 15.96 13.84
N GLN A 168 -18.87 17.16 14.17
CA GLN A 168 -17.98 17.98 13.36
C GLN A 168 -16.77 18.43 14.17
N GLN A 169 -15.57 18.39 13.56
CA GLN A 169 -14.35 18.81 14.22
C GLN A 169 -13.49 19.63 13.27
N TRP A 170 -13.02 20.77 13.77
CA TRP A 170 -12.11 21.66 13.06
C TRP A 170 -10.67 21.42 13.51
N TRP A 171 -9.83 21.10 12.55
CA TRP A 171 -8.42 20.80 12.81
C TRP A 171 -7.54 21.65 11.90
N VAL A 172 -6.45 22.18 12.47
CA VAL A 172 -5.41 22.91 11.76
C VAL A 172 -4.07 22.25 12.07
N ASP A 173 -3.38 21.76 11.03
CA ASP A 173 -2.07 21.11 11.14
C ASP A 173 -1.98 20.00 12.20
N GLY A 174 -3.08 19.25 12.38
CA GLY A 174 -3.18 18.15 13.33
C GLY A 174 -3.57 18.57 14.75
N VAL A 175 -3.88 19.85 14.96
CA VAL A 175 -4.39 20.38 16.25
C VAL A 175 -5.89 20.56 16.15
N LEU A 176 -6.65 20.02 17.13
CA LEU A 176 -8.09 20.19 17.24
C LEU A 176 -8.39 21.57 17.80
N ILE A 177 -9.13 22.38 17.05
CA ILE A 177 -9.45 23.77 17.41
C ILE A 177 -10.85 23.86 18.00
N ARG A 178 -11.81 23.13 17.42
CA ARG A 178 -13.23 23.21 17.78
C ARG A 178 -13.89 21.87 17.52
N SER A 179 -14.87 21.50 18.33
CA SER A 179 -15.75 20.36 18.08
C SER A 179 -17.22 20.74 18.29
N TYR A 180 -18.08 20.09 17.52
CA TYR A 180 -19.53 20.12 17.63
C TYR A 180 -20.01 18.68 17.66
N PHE A 181 -20.95 18.39 18.57
CA PHE A 181 -21.61 17.08 18.69
C PHE A 181 -23.08 17.29 18.45
N GLY A 182 -23.61 16.64 17.41
CA GLY A 182 -25.02 16.76 17.04
C GLY A 182 -25.98 16.38 18.16
N GLY A 183 -26.98 17.21 18.42
CA GLY A 183 -27.98 17.03 19.46
C GLY A 183 -27.80 17.91 20.69
N ASP A 184 -26.61 18.45 20.92
CA ASP A 184 -26.36 19.48 21.92
C ASP A 184 -26.02 20.78 21.18
N ASP A 185 -26.66 21.89 21.57
CA ASP A 185 -26.35 23.23 21.01
C ASP A 185 -24.97 23.74 21.42
N ASP A 186 -24.20 22.92 22.13
CA ASP A 186 -22.91 23.28 22.72
C ASP A 186 -21.76 23.04 21.73
N ILE A 187 -21.18 24.14 21.26
CA ILE A 187 -19.90 24.12 20.53
C ILE A 187 -18.78 24.23 21.55
N SER A 188 -17.91 23.20 21.59
CA SER A 188 -16.74 23.21 22.45
C SER A 188 -15.51 23.70 21.69
N TYR A 189 -14.81 24.70 22.22
CA TYR A 189 -13.53 25.20 21.72
C TYR A 189 -12.38 24.66 22.55
N TYR A 190 -11.32 24.23 21.88
CA TYR A 190 -10.09 23.89 22.58
C TYR A 190 -9.28 25.14 22.90
N ASN A 191 -9.04 25.40 24.16
CA ASN A 191 -8.22 26.50 24.63
C ASN A 191 -6.79 26.00 24.87
N GLU A 192 -5.87 26.30 23.93
CA GLU A 192 -4.46 25.91 24.03
C GLU A 192 -3.75 26.48 25.26
N VAL A 193 -4.14 27.65 25.72
CA VAL A 193 -3.50 28.34 26.86
C VAL A 193 -3.77 27.60 28.17
N ASN A 194 -4.97 27.07 28.34
CA ASN A 194 -5.38 26.36 29.55
C ASN A 194 -5.41 24.83 29.38
N GLN A 195 -5.18 24.32 28.16
CA GLN A 195 -5.33 22.90 27.81
C GLN A 195 -6.71 22.32 28.21
N LYS A 196 -7.75 23.12 28.09
CA LYS A 196 -9.13 22.82 28.45
C LYS A 196 -10.08 23.10 27.31
N TRP A 197 -11.21 22.41 27.33
CA TRP A 197 -12.37 22.72 26.51
C TRP A 197 -13.19 23.81 27.17
N ASP A 198 -13.47 24.87 26.45
CA ASP A 198 -14.40 25.90 26.85
C ASP A 198 -15.70 25.71 26.05
N ASN A 199 -16.85 25.76 26.70
CA ASN A 199 -18.16 25.73 26.05
C ASN A 199 -18.62 27.18 25.88
N ASP A 200 -19.10 27.52 24.69
CA ASP A 200 -19.82 28.77 24.48
C ASP A 200 -21.22 28.68 25.11
N TRP A 201 -21.51 29.67 25.98
CA TRP A 201 -22.81 29.83 26.66
C TRP A 201 -23.79 30.60 25.79
#